data_5c37066ad0726ea73c85734af2f24c9e
#
_entry.id   5c37066ad0726ea73c85734af2f24c9e
#
_cell.length_a   1.000
_cell.length_b   1.000
_cell.length_c   1.000
_cell.angle_alpha   90.00
_cell.angle_beta   90.00
_cell.angle_gamma   90.00
#
_symmetry.space_group_name_H-M   'P 1'
#
loop_
_entity.id
_entity.type
_entity.pdbx_description
1 polymer ?
#
loop_
_entity_poly.entity_id
_entity_poly.type
_entity_poly.pdbx_seq_one_letter_code
_entity_poly.pdbx_strand_id
1 'polypeptide(L)'
;MEHVYEIPNVTYVAEKGDHEKVAVSAQVYLISKETFDHTFERTSYTPDTAEPTTETVTEEKTVDHFQHFTVDFDTSSLDPLMFTAWDDLTEEQVIAWVKAAKDVTPLETDGAAIVTEKKDKILNPNRYLYDTPATPWRVRADQAAVAETTEETN
;
A
#
# COMPACT_ATOMS: atom_id res chain seq x y z
N MET A 1 6.46 8.22 0.82
CA MET A 1 5.41 7.34 1.39
C MET A 1 4.42 8.20 2.15
N GLU A 2 3.13 8.07 1.88
CA GLU A 2 2.03 8.78 2.52
C GLU A 2 1.10 7.78 3.20
N HIS A 3 0.59 8.12 4.39
CA HIS A 3 -0.41 7.35 5.12
C HIS A 3 -1.66 8.21 5.29
N VAL A 4 -2.76 7.77 4.69
CA VAL A 4 -4.06 8.43 4.75
C VAL A 4 -4.99 7.61 5.64
N TYR A 5 -5.66 8.28 6.56
CA TYR A 5 -6.66 7.70 7.44
C TYR A 5 -8.04 8.17 7.01
N GLU A 6 -8.97 7.24 6.91
CA GLU A 6 -10.39 7.51 6.64
C GLU A 6 -11.22 6.82 7.72
N ILE A 7 -12.27 7.48 8.18
CA ILE A 7 -13.17 6.97 9.22
C ILE A 7 -14.55 6.69 8.61
N PRO A 8 -14.77 5.51 8.04
CA PRO A 8 -16.06 5.20 7.39
C PRO A 8 -17.22 5.09 8.37
N ASN A 9 -16.94 4.80 9.64
CA ASN A 9 -17.98 4.63 10.64
C ASN A 9 -17.47 4.87 12.06
N VAL A 10 -18.31 5.54 12.86
CA VAL A 10 -18.13 5.71 14.32
C VAL A 10 -19.34 5.12 15.01
N THR A 11 -19.10 4.23 15.96
CA THR A 11 -20.17 3.66 16.81
C THR A 11 -20.29 4.48 18.08
N TYR A 12 -21.52 4.75 18.49
CA TYR A 12 -21.80 5.48 19.72
C TYR A 12 -22.81 4.74 20.60
N VAL A 13 -22.79 5.06 21.91
CA VAL A 13 -23.87 4.74 22.84
C VAL A 13 -24.75 5.97 23.01
N ALA A 14 -26.09 5.76 23.13
CA ALA A 14 -27.04 6.83 23.15
C ALA A 14 -26.84 7.79 24.34
N GLU A 15 -26.49 7.21 25.50
CA GLU A 15 -26.27 7.96 26.75
C GLU A 15 -25.16 7.34 27.57
N LYS A 16 -24.30 8.14 28.17
CA LYS A 16 -23.29 7.71 29.13
C LYS A 16 -23.01 8.82 30.15
N GLY A 17 -23.49 8.62 31.40
CA GLY A 17 -23.49 9.68 32.41
C GLY A 17 -24.38 10.82 31.97
N ASP A 18 -23.83 12.03 31.99
CA ASP A 18 -24.55 13.26 31.58
C ASP A 18 -24.35 13.59 30.07
N HIS A 19 -23.76 12.68 29.30
CA HIS A 19 -23.46 12.89 27.88
C HIS A 19 -24.33 12.03 26.99
N GLU A 20 -24.83 12.63 25.90
CA GLU A 20 -25.58 11.95 24.85
C GLU A 20 -24.66 11.62 23.66
N LYS A 21 -24.93 10.49 22.93
CA LYS A 21 -24.22 10.05 21.72
C LYS A 21 -22.71 10.00 21.91
N VAL A 22 -22.28 9.24 22.92
CA VAL A 22 -20.85 9.09 23.23
C VAL A 22 -20.21 8.09 22.27
N ALA A 23 -19.20 8.52 21.49
CA ALA A 23 -18.43 7.64 20.62
C ALA A 23 -17.68 6.58 21.44
N VAL A 24 -17.83 5.30 21.07
CA VAL A 24 -17.22 4.17 21.79
C VAL A 24 -16.24 3.38 20.92
N SER A 25 -16.38 3.43 19.60
CA SER A 25 -15.40 2.84 18.68
C SER A 25 -15.45 3.49 17.31
N ALA A 26 -14.37 3.34 16.55
CA ALA A 26 -14.30 3.77 15.17
C ALA A 26 -13.78 2.63 14.29
N GLN A 27 -14.36 2.48 13.10
CA GLN A 27 -13.76 1.73 12.01
C GLN A 27 -12.79 2.64 11.26
N VAL A 28 -11.64 2.13 10.95
CA VAL A 28 -10.55 2.90 10.36
C VAL A 28 -10.06 2.20 9.09
N TYR A 29 -9.93 2.97 8.04
CA TYR A 29 -9.20 2.61 6.83
C TYR A 29 -7.85 3.33 6.85
N LEU A 30 -6.77 2.56 6.76
CA LEU A 30 -5.41 3.08 6.61
C LEU A 30 -4.93 2.75 5.20
N ILE A 31 -4.68 3.78 4.42
CA ILE A 31 -4.19 3.68 3.06
C ILE A 31 -2.75 4.16 3.04
N SER A 32 -1.82 3.22 2.84
CA SER A 32 -0.41 3.55 2.59
C SER A 32 -0.20 3.63 1.09
N LYS A 33 0.32 4.76 0.59
CA LYS A 33 0.50 4.99 -0.86
C LYS A 33 1.79 5.72 -1.19
N GLU A 34 2.28 5.48 -2.40
CA GLU A 34 3.42 6.19 -2.97
C GLU A 34 3.22 6.42 -4.46
N THR A 35 3.44 7.66 -4.89
CA THR A 35 3.45 8.04 -6.30
C THR A 35 4.89 8.21 -6.75
N PHE A 36 5.22 7.70 -7.96
CA PHE A 36 6.57 7.72 -8.51
C PHE A 36 6.54 7.73 -10.04
N ASP A 37 7.60 8.25 -10.64
CA ASP A 37 7.79 8.20 -12.08
C ASP A 37 8.34 6.82 -12.49
N HIS A 38 7.66 6.18 -13.45
CA HIS A 38 8.08 4.94 -14.08
C HIS A 38 8.49 5.21 -15.52
N THR A 39 9.78 5.04 -15.81
CA THR A 39 10.35 5.22 -17.14
C THR A 39 10.64 3.86 -17.78
N PHE A 40 10.15 3.66 -18.99
CA PHE A 40 10.35 2.43 -19.77
C PHE A 40 10.50 2.71 -21.26
N GLU A 41 11.07 1.76 -22.00
CA GLU A 41 11.15 1.82 -23.44
C GLU A 41 9.94 1.15 -24.08
N ARG A 42 9.27 1.88 -24.98
CA ARG A 42 8.16 1.37 -25.78
C ARG A 42 8.60 1.26 -27.23
N THR A 43 8.52 0.03 -27.78
CA THR A 43 8.77 -0.21 -29.19
C THR A 43 7.45 -0.27 -29.95
N SER A 44 7.29 0.59 -30.94
CA SER A 44 6.14 0.61 -31.84
C SER A 44 6.52 0.15 -33.24
N TYR A 45 5.62 -0.61 -33.86
CA TYR A 45 5.75 -1.08 -35.24
C TYR A 45 4.75 -0.31 -36.09
N THR A 46 5.26 0.42 -37.09
CA THR A 46 4.39 1.07 -38.08
C THR A 46 4.32 0.14 -39.31
N PRO A 47 3.13 -0.19 -39.83
CA PRO A 47 2.98 -1.17 -40.93
C PRO A 47 3.76 -0.82 -42.19
N ASP A 48 4.05 0.46 -42.41
CA ASP A 48 4.70 0.97 -43.62
C ASP A 48 6.21 1.18 -43.47
N THR A 49 6.79 0.97 -42.28
CA THR A 49 8.22 1.11 -42.03
C THR A 49 8.83 -0.23 -41.58
N ALA A 50 9.91 -0.66 -42.23
CA ALA A 50 10.54 -1.95 -41.94
C ALA A 50 11.27 -1.97 -40.58
N GLU A 51 11.43 -0.84 -39.92
CA GLU A 51 12.19 -0.74 -38.66
C GLU A 51 11.28 -0.30 -37.51
N PRO A 52 11.38 -0.98 -36.35
CA PRO A 52 10.66 -0.58 -35.14
C PRO A 52 11.22 0.74 -34.59
N THR A 53 10.33 1.62 -34.13
CA THR A 53 10.70 2.85 -33.44
C THR A 53 10.64 2.62 -31.94
N THR A 54 11.73 2.88 -31.23
CA THR A 54 11.77 2.82 -29.76
C THR A 54 11.77 4.24 -29.18
N GLU A 55 10.87 4.47 -28.24
CA GLU A 55 10.77 5.73 -27.51
C GLU A 55 10.85 5.47 -26.00
N THR A 56 11.47 6.39 -25.27
CA THR A 56 11.46 6.38 -23.80
C THR A 56 10.19 7.10 -23.34
N VAL A 57 9.37 6.40 -22.56
CA VAL A 57 8.12 6.91 -22.01
C VAL A 57 8.25 6.99 -20.49
N THR A 58 7.85 8.13 -19.91
CA THR A 58 7.75 8.28 -18.45
C THR A 58 6.30 8.50 -18.08
N GLU A 59 5.79 7.69 -17.17
CA GLU A 59 4.43 7.75 -16.63
C GLU A 59 4.47 7.86 -15.12
N GLU A 60 3.62 8.73 -14.56
CA GLU A 60 3.38 8.76 -13.12
C GLU A 60 2.52 7.56 -12.73
N LYS A 61 2.96 6.78 -11.74
CA LYS A 61 2.26 5.62 -11.19
C LYS A 61 2.09 5.76 -9.70
N THR A 62 0.92 5.37 -9.21
CA THR A 62 0.63 5.25 -7.78
C THR A 62 0.45 3.79 -7.43
N VAL A 63 1.07 3.37 -6.36
CA VAL A 63 0.85 2.08 -5.70
C VAL A 63 0.35 2.33 -4.29
N ASP A 64 -0.60 1.52 -3.86
CA ASP A 64 -1.24 1.64 -2.56
C ASP A 64 -1.39 0.28 -1.86
N HIS A 65 -1.61 0.35 -0.56
CA HIS A 65 -2.02 -0.77 0.27
C HIS A 65 -3.07 -0.31 1.27
N PHE A 66 -4.16 -1.06 1.32
CA PHE A 66 -5.32 -0.79 2.16
C PHE A 66 -5.33 -1.75 3.35
N GLN A 67 -5.54 -1.20 4.55
CA GLN A 67 -5.74 -1.93 5.79
C GLN A 67 -7.04 -1.45 6.45
N HIS A 68 -7.75 -2.37 7.08
CA HIS A 68 -8.97 -2.07 7.84
C HIS A 68 -8.82 -2.59 9.27
N PHE A 69 -9.17 -1.77 10.25
CA PHE A 69 -9.18 -2.15 11.65
C PHE A 69 -10.22 -1.35 12.44
N THR A 70 -10.51 -1.81 13.64
CA THR A 70 -11.41 -1.13 14.57
C THR A 70 -10.61 -0.71 15.81
N VAL A 71 -10.96 0.44 16.38
CA VAL A 71 -10.41 0.94 17.64
C VAL A 71 -11.55 1.22 18.58
N ASP A 72 -11.47 0.66 19.79
CA ASP A 72 -12.37 0.96 20.89
C ASP A 72 -11.80 2.11 21.72
N PHE A 73 -12.65 3.06 22.10
CA PHE A 73 -12.27 4.20 22.91
C PHE A 73 -12.54 3.92 24.39
N ASP A 74 -11.57 4.25 25.24
CA ASP A 74 -11.81 4.22 26.69
C ASP A 74 -12.73 5.38 27.10
N THR A 75 -13.95 5.01 27.43
CA THR A 75 -14.98 5.96 27.90
C THR A 75 -15.28 5.81 29.40
N SER A 76 -14.38 5.16 30.16
CA SER A 76 -14.54 4.94 31.59
C SER A 76 -14.47 6.24 32.44
N SER A 77 -13.69 7.21 31.91
CA SER A 77 -13.54 8.54 32.54
C SER A 77 -13.66 9.64 31.48
N LEU A 78 -14.89 10.06 31.18
CA LEU A 78 -15.13 11.21 30.30
C LEU A 78 -14.86 12.50 31.07
N ASP A 79 -13.91 13.30 30.58
CA ASP A 79 -13.72 14.66 31.07
C ASP A 79 -14.76 15.58 30.41
N PRO A 80 -15.71 16.18 31.15
CA PRO A 80 -16.73 17.06 30.58
C PRO A 80 -16.14 18.26 29.81
N LEU A 81 -14.91 18.68 30.15
CA LEU A 81 -14.23 19.81 29.48
C LEU A 81 -13.60 19.40 28.12
N MET A 82 -13.36 18.10 27.91
CA MET A 82 -12.76 17.56 26.69
C MET A 82 -13.81 16.84 25.83
N PHE A 83 -15.06 16.78 26.26
CA PHE A 83 -16.14 16.14 25.51
C PHE A 83 -16.52 16.99 24.30
N THR A 84 -16.48 16.39 23.11
CA THR A 84 -17.00 17.01 21.88
C THR A 84 -18.39 16.45 21.60
N ALA A 85 -19.35 17.34 21.42
CA ALA A 85 -20.72 16.94 21.07
C ALA A 85 -20.70 16.21 19.69
N TRP A 86 -21.60 15.23 19.53
CA TRP A 86 -21.66 14.42 18.31
C TRP A 86 -21.76 15.25 17.03
N ASP A 87 -22.55 16.29 17.04
CA ASP A 87 -22.81 17.16 15.89
C ASP A 87 -21.63 18.09 15.55
N ASP A 88 -20.67 18.24 16.50
CA ASP A 88 -19.45 19.03 16.34
C ASP A 88 -18.20 18.14 16.07
N LEU A 89 -18.40 16.81 16.02
CA LEU A 89 -17.30 15.86 15.84
C LEU A 89 -16.76 15.90 14.41
N THR A 90 -15.45 16.08 14.26
CA THR A 90 -14.79 16.05 12.96
C THR A 90 -14.00 14.76 12.77
N GLU A 91 -13.74 14.38 11.51
CA GLU A 91 -12.94 13.20 11.18
C GLU A 91 -11.52 13.29 11.74
N GLU A 92 -10.91 14.48 11.69
CA GLU A 92 -9.56 14.73 12.23
C GLU A 92 -9.50 14.48 13.74
N GLN A 93 -10.56 14.83 14.48
CA GLN A 93 -10.65 14.55 15.92
C GLN A 93 -10.71 13.04 16.17
N VAL A 94 -11.51 12.32 15.41
CA VAL A 94 -11.61 10.85 15.54
C VAL A 94 -10.29 10.20 15.19
N ILE A 95 -9.60 10.64 14.13
CA ILE A 95 -8.25 10.16 13.77
C ILE A 95 -7.25 10.41 14.92
N ALA A 96 -7.30 11.58 15.56
CA ALA A 96 -6.47 11.87 16.72
C ALA A 96 -6.73 10.91 17.88
N TRP A 97 -8.01 10.60 18.18
CA TRP A 97 -8.39 9.63 19.21
C TRP A 97 -7.92 8.20 18.85
N VAL A 98 -8.05 7.80 17.59
CA VAL A 98 -7.54 6.51 17.09
C VAL A 98 -6.04 6.38 17.36
N LYS A 99 -5.26 7.39 17.01
CA LYS A 99 -3.80 7.41 17.22
C LYS A 99 -3.40 7.46 18.70
N ALA A 100 -4.23 8.07 19.54
CA ALA A 100 -4.02 8.08 20.99
C ALA A 100 -4.37 6.73 21.65
N ALA A 101 -5.42 6.05 21.15
CA ALA A 101 -5.91 4.80 21.73
C ALA A 101 -5.14 3.56 21.24
N LYS A 102 -4.51 3.64 20.06
CA LYS A 102 -3.79 2.52 19.42
C LYS A 102 -2.47 2.98 18.82
N ASP A 103 -1.39 2.25 19.13
CA ASP A 103 -0.15 2.40 18.37
C ASP A 103 -0.36 1.90 16.93
N VAL A 104 -0.40 2.84 16.00
CA VAL A 104 -0.61 2.57 14.57
C VAL A 104 0.70 2.41 13.81
N THR A 105 1.85 2.67 14.44
CA THR A 105 3.18 2.58 13.83
C THR A 105 3.48 1.23 13.18
N PRO A 106 3.13 0.07 13.78
CA PRO A 106 3.32 -1.22 13.13
C PRO A 106 2.50 -1.34 11.83
N LEU A 107 1.25 -0.86 11.81
CA LEU A 107 0.39 -0.91 10.62
C LEU A 107 0.93 -0.01 9.50
N GLU A 108 1.40 1.20 9.84
CA GLU A 108 2.05 2.09 8.87
C GLU A 108 3.33 1.46 8.31
N THR A 109 4.13 0.80 9.15
CA THR A 109 5.36 0.12 8.74
C THR A 109 5.07 -1.05 7.80
N ASP A 110 4.09 -1.89 8.13
CA ASP A 110 3.67 -3.02 7.29
C ASP A 110 3.11 -2.53 5.95
N GLY A 111 2.27 -1.49 5.99
CA GLY A 111 1.73 -0.85 4.79
C GLY A 111 2.83 -0.29 3.90
N ALA A 112 3.81 0.39 4.47
CA ALA A 112 4.96 0.92 3.75
C ALA A 112 5.81 -0.18 3.10
N ALA A 113 6.04 -1.30 3.79
CA ALA A 113 6.79 -2.44 3.26
C ALA A 113 6.09 -3.05 2.03
N ILE A 114 4.76 -3.24 2.11
CA ILE A 114 3.96 -3.79 0.99
C ILE A 114 3.94 -2.84 -0.20
N VAL A 115 3.79 -1.53 0.02
CA VAL A 115 3.83 -0.52 -1.06
C VAL A 115 5.21 -0.50 -1.71
N THR A 116 6.28 -0.58 -0.93
CA THR A 116 7.66 -0.65 -1.44
C THR A 116 7.88 -1.90 -2.30
N GLU A 117 7.38 -3.07 -1.87
CA GLU A 117 7.44 -4.30 -2.65
C GLU A 117 6.66 -4.19 -3.97
N LYS A 118 5.44 -3.63 -3.94
CA LYS A 118 4.64 -3.39 -5.14
C LYS A 118 5.34 -2.47 -6.13
N LYS A 119 5.95 -1.38 -5.65
CA LYS A 119 6.75 -0.45 -6.45
C LYS A 119 7.95 -1.16 -7.07
N ASP A 120 8.70 -1.96 -6.28
CA ASP A 120 9.85 -2.71 -6.76
C ASP A 120 9.46 -3.71 -7.87
N LYS A 121 8.31 -4.37 -7.78
CA LYS A 121 7.76 -5.24 -8.84
C LYS A 121 7.51 -4.50 -10.15
N ILE A 122 7.12 -3.23 -10.09
CA ILE A 122 6.92 -2.40 -11.28
C ILE A 122 8.26 -1.96 -11.88
N LEU A 123 9.19 -1.51 -11.01
CA LEU A 123 10.49 -1.00 -11.45
C LEU A 123 11.45 -2.11 -11.91
N ASN A 124 11.35 -3.31 -11.30
CA ASN A 124 12.23 -4.44 -11.50
C ASN A 124 11.46 -5.72 -11.84
N PRO A 125 10.65 -5.76 -12.92
CA PRO A 125 9.76 -6.89 -13.21
C PRO A 125 10.53 -8.20 -13.42
N ASN A 126 11.74 -8.15 -13.95
CA ASN A 126 12.57 -9.33 -14.21
C ASN A 126 13.06 -10.01 -12.93
N ARG A 127 13.22 -9.30 -11.82
CA ARG A 127 13.63 -9.86 -10.53
C ARG A 127 12.60 -10.88 -10.00
N TYR A 128 11.31 -10.62 -10.23
CA TYR A 128 10.22 -11.47 -9.75
C TYR A 128 9.84 -12.60 -10.71
N LEU A 129 10.28 -12.53 -11.97
CA LEU A 129 10.09 -13.64 -12.93
C LEU A 129 10.95 -14.87 -12.60
N TYR A 130 12.05 -14.69 -11.83
CA TYR A 130 12.99 -15.75 -11.46
C TYR A 130 12.71 -16.34 -10.06
N ASP A 131 11.86 -15.73 -9.23
CA ASP A 131 11.45 -16.28 -7.92
C ASP A 131 10.39 -17.39 -8.04
N THR A 132 9.82 -17.61 -9.22
CA THR A 132 9.10 -18.84 -9.50
C THR A 132 10.15 -19.94 -9.69
N PRO A 133 10.11 -21.05 -8.92
CA PRO A 133 11.05 -22.15 -9.11
C PRO A 133 11.04 -22.54 -10.59
N ALA A 134 12.19 -22.36 -11.23
CA ALA A 134 12.31 -22.63 -12.66
C ALA A 134 11.82 -24.06 -12.91
N THR A 135 10.89 -24.19 -13.84
CA THR A 135 10.39 -25.51 -14.20
C THR A 135 11.57 -26.40 -14.60
N PRO A 136 11.58 -27.73 -14.28
CA PRO A 136 12.73 -28.60 -14.51
C PRO A 136 13.29 -28.59 -15.95
N TRP A 137 12.43 -28.27 -16.93
CA TRP A 137 12.85 -28.12 -18.32
C TRP A 137 13.57 -26.79 -18.62
N ARG A 138 13.25 -25.68 -17.90
CA ARG A 138 14.00 -24.40 -17.99
C ARG A 138 15.40 -24.53 -17.40
N VAL A 139 15.51 -25.15 -16.22
CA VAL A 139 16.81 -25.41 -15.59
C VAL A 139 17.74 -26.20 -16.52
N ARG A 140 17.20 -27.17 -17.25
CA ARG A 140 17.99 -27.96 -18.22
C ARG A 140 18.44 -27.15 -19.45
N ALA A 141 17.58 -26.22 -19.93
CA ALA A 141 17.93 -25.37 -21.05
C ALA A 141 19.05 -24.38 -20.67
N ASP A 142 19.00 -23.79 -19.49
CA ASP A 142 20.00 -22.87 -18.99
C ASP A 142 21.35 -23.58 -18.74
N GLN A 143 21.32 -24.83 -18.24
CA GLN A 143 22.51 -25.65 -18.05
C GLN A 143 23.15 -26.08 -19.39
N ALA A 144 22.34 -26.34 -20.41
CA ALA A 144 22.82 -26.66 -21.74
C ALA A 144 23.52 -25.47 -22.43
N ALA A 145 22.93 -24.26 -22.29
CA ALA A 145 23.51 -23.03 -22.83
C ALA A 145 24.86 -22.66 -22.19
N VAL A 146 25.01 -22.91 -20.88
CA VAL A 146 26.29 -22.71 -20.17
C VAL A 146 27.34 -23.74 -20.60
N ALA A 147 26.96 -24.97 -20.89
CA ALA A 147 27.88 -26.02 -21.35
C ALA A 147 28.43 -25.73 -22.75
N GLU A 148 27.60 -25.25 -23.69
CA GLU A 148 28.04 -24.86 -25.04
C GLU A 148 29.03 -23.69 -25.04
N THR A 149 28.86 -22.72 -24.12
CA THR A 149 29.76 -21.55 -24.02
C THR A 149 31.14 -21.92 -23.45
N THR A 150 31.27 -23.04 -22.75
CA THR A 150 32.52 -23.48 -22.14
C THR A 150 33.36 -24.34 -23.10
N GLU A 151 32.77 -24.94 -24.14
CA GLU A 151 33.47 -25.76 -25.12
C GLU A 151 34.11 -24.93 -26.26
N GLU A 152 33.64 -23.68 -26.51
CA GLU A 152 34.23 -22.80 -27.52
C GLU A 152 35.50 -22.04 -27.04
N THR A 153 35.93 -22.19 -25.80
CA THR A 153 37.05 -21.44 -25.22
C THR A 153 38.30 -22.32 -24.94
N ASN A 154 38.40 -23.51 -25.51
CA ASN A 154 39.56 -24.38 -25.33
C ASN A 154 40.28 -24.66 -26.67
#